data_ba4bdce6ec8e691c187450b4e1c02da6
#
_entry.id   ba4bdce6ec8e691c187450b4e1c02da6
#
_cell.length_a   1.000
_cell.length_b   1.000
_cell.length_c   1.000
_cell.angle_alpha   90.00
_cell.angle_beta   90.00
_cell.angle_gamma   90.00
#
_symmetry.space_group_name_H-M   'P 1'
#
loop_
_entity.id
_entity.type
_entity.pdbx_description
1 polymer ?
#
loop_
_entity_poly.entity_id
_entity_poly.type
_entity_poly.pdbx_seq_one_letter_code
_entity_poly.pdbx_strand_id
1 'polypeptide(L)'
;MLIRNDLTVGRIHVCVDHWSAASRTGLNEMSIPLMSGNQIRHYQPKAGRRGKGSPSRGLACALVAGLILTFSVVSTSHADESPAGFIRSLGDQVISVVRDKTVNQAERKKALHAIFIKNFDVTGISRFVLGPYWRTATDVQRADFMRLFPDYVTNIYADQFANYSGETFVVTAVHHMRADRFMVSAEIRGPDGPKIPVNFQVRRSPGGFKIEDVEVEGVSQVLTNRDEIGSLIMRKGMDSLISRLRRQVGVPAASAS
;
A
#
# COMPACT_ATOMS: atom_id res chain seq x y z
N MET A 1 -23.90 34.80 -19.40
CA MET A 1 -24.75 33.77 -18.75
C MET A 1 -23.84 32.62 -18.35
N LEU A 2 -23.31 32.72 -17.12
CA LEU A 2 -22.30 31.81 -16.57
C LEU A 2 -23.06 30.65 -15.92
N ILE A 3 -22.92 29.44 -16.45
CA ILE A 3 -23.41 28.22 -15.79
C ILE A 3 -22.25 27.71 -14.92
N ARG A 4 -22.34 28.00 -13.64
CA ARG A 4 -21.53 27.36 -12.59
C ARG A 4 -21.85 25.88 -12.55
N ASN A 5 -20.89 25.05 -12.96
CA ASN A 5 -20.91 23.60 -12.64
C ASN A 5 -20.29 23.39 -11.26
N ASP A 6 -21.04 23.74 -10.22
CA ASP A 6 -20.78 23.25 -8.86
C ASP A 6 -21.39 21.86 -8.72
N LEU A 7 -20.61 20.84 -8.91
CA LEU A 7 -20.89 19.50 -8.39
C LEU A 7 -19.62 18.98 -7.71
N THR A 8 -19.57 19.30 -6.48
CA THR A 8 -18.83 18.80 -5.33
C THR A 8 -18.24 17.40 -5.55
N VAL A 9 -16.96 17.35 -5.89
CA VAL A 9 -16.06 16.23 -5.61
C VAL A 9 -15.69 16.39 -4.11
N GLY A 10 -16.69 16.28 -3.27
CA GLY A 10 -16.52 16.50 -1.85
C GLY A 10 -16.19 15.21 -1.14
N ARG A 11 -15.00 15.14 -0.66
CA ARG A 11 -14.43 14.36 0.46
C ARG A 11 -13.15 13.59 0.19
N ILE A 12 -12.79 13.26 -1.04
CA ILE A 12 -11.39 12.83 -1.31
C ILE A 12 -10.44 14.04 -1.19
N HIS A 13 -10.97 15.25 -1.41
CA HIS A 13 -10.23 16.51 -1.25
C HIS A 13 -9.84 16.83 0.20
N VAL A 14 -10.54 16.31 1.21
CA VAL A 14 -10.25 16.63 2.61
C VAL A 14 -8.89 16.06 3.04
N CYS A 15 -8.51 14.87 2.58
CA CYS A 15 -7.17 14.33 2.84
C CYS A 15 -6.07 15.06 2.04
N VAL A 16 -6.41 15.58 0.85
CA VAL A 16 -5.44 16.27 -0.04
C VAL A 16 -5.20 17.71 0.41
N ASP A 17 -6.26 18.42 0.84
CA ASP A 17 -6.13 19.80 1.32
C ASP A 17 -5.36 19.87 2.64
N HIS A 18 -5.48 18.85 3.50
CA HIS A 18 -4.69 18.76 4.72
C HIS A 18 -3.19 18.53 4.45
N TRP A 19 -2.86 17.74 3.42
CA TRP A 19 -1.49 17.54 2.94
C TRP A 19 -0.87 18.86 2.43
N SER A 20 -1.62 19.62 1.63
CA SER A 20 -1.13 20.88 1.06
C SER A 20 -1.13 22.06 2.06
N ALA A 21 -2.03 22.05 3.05
CA ALA A 21 -2.14 23.10 4.07
C ALA A 21 -1.09 22.95 5.19
N ALA A 22 -0.74 21.73 5.58
CA ALA A 22 0.27 21.46 6.61
C ALA A 22 1.68 21.94 6.20
N SER A 23 1.93 22.06 4.91
CA SER A 23 3.20 22.62 4.40
C SER A 23 3.29 24.15 4.43
N ARG A 24 2.22 24.87 4.81
CA ARG A 24 2.15 26.34 4.73
C ARG A 24 1.90 27.12 6.02
N THR A 25 1.62 26.44 7.13
CA THR A 25 1.40 27.13 8.41
C THR A 25 2.35 26.64 9.49
N GLY A 26 3.52 27.27 9.55
CA GLY A 26 4.29 27.34 10.79
C GLY A 26 3.55 28.22 11.80
N LEU A 27 3.01 27.62 12.85
CA LEU A 27 2.58 28.31 14.06
C LEU A 27 2.83 27.46 15.30
N ASN A 28 3.83 27.84 16.00
CA ASN A 28 4.08 28.11 17.42
C ASN A 28 3.17 27.45 18.48
N GLU A 29 3.88 26.80 19.37
CA GLU A 29 3.62 26.63 20.82
C GLU A 29 2.24 26.19 21.31
N MET A 30 2.24 24.95 21.85
CA MET A 30 1.53 24.72 23.11
C MET A 30 2.21 23.63 23.93
N SER A 31 2.77 24.07 25.05
CA SER A 31 3.43 23.28 26.09
C SER A 31 2.45 22.32 26.75
N ILE A 32 2.85 21.05 26.92
CA ILE A 32 2.19 20.10 27.83
C ILE A 32 3.23 19.53 28.79
N PRO A 33 2.93 19.44 30.11
CA PRO A 33 3.92 19.23 31.16
C PRO A 33 4.40 17.78 31.28
N LEU A 34 5.65 17.67 31.67
CA LEU A 34 6.34 16.45 32.11
C LEU A 34 5.59 15.75 33.26
N MET A 35 5.34 14.45 33.08
CA MET A 35 5.19 13.55 34.23
C MET A 35 6.32 12.52 34.24
N SER A 36 7.08 12.60 35.32
CA SER A 36 8.18 11.78 35.77
C SER A 36 7.70 10.39 36.21
N GLY A 37 8.55 9.37 36.01
CA GLY A 37 8.39 8.14 36.83
C GLY A 37 8.91 6.88 36.18
N ASN A 38 10.23 6.71 36.11
CA ASN A 38 11.02 5.61 36.72
C ASN A 38 10.54 4.16 36.53
N GLN A 39 11.36 3.35 35.88
CA GLN A 39 11.89 2.02 36.25
C GLN A 39 12.53 1.33 35.05
N ILE A 40 13.83 1.53 34.87
CA ILE A 40 14.65 0.69 33.98
C ILE A 40 15.17 -0.48 34.84
N ARG A 41 14.74 -1.70 34.58
CA ARG A 41 15.37 -2.93 35.05
C ARG A 41 16.45 -3.36 34.06
N HIS A 42 17.69 -3.24 34.52
CA HIS A 42 18.86 -3.79 33.87
C HIS A 42 18.82 -5.34 33.86
N TYR A 43 18.83 -5.95 32.69
CA TYR A 43 19.10 -7.37 32.53
C TYR A 43 20.57 -7.55 32.18
N GLN A 44 21.36 -8.19 33.08
CA GLN A 44 22.75 -8.59 32.83
C GLN A 44 22.80 -10.06 32.39
N PRO A 45 23.49 -10.40 31.30
CA PRO A 45 23.76 -11.79 30.94
C PRO A 45 24.97 -12.33 31.71
N LYS A 46 24.81 -13.49 32.34
CA LYS A 46 25.86 -14.24 33.02
C LYS A 46 26.86 -14.85 32.00
N ALA A 47 28.13 -14.57 32.23
CA ALA A 47 29.26 -15.21 31.56
C ALA A 47 29.40 -16.67 32.02
N GLY A 48 29.46 -17.61 31.08
CA GLY A 48 29.71 -19.04 31.29
C GLY A 48 31.03 -19.49 30.69
N ARG A 49 31.97 -19.79 31.59
CA ARG A 49 33.20 -20.62 31.61
C ARG A 49 33.71 -21.21 30.32
N ARG A 50 35.01 -20.87 30.11
CA ARG A 50 35.99 -21.56 29.22
C ARG A 50 36.30 -22.96 29.74
N GLY A 51 36.23 -23.98 28.85
CA GLY A 51 36.86 -25.27 29.00
C GLY A 51 38.07 -25.38 28.06
N LYS A 52 39.26 -25.53 28.64
CA LYS A 52 40.50 -25.89 27.95
C LYS A 52 40.57 -27.39 27.76
N GLY A 53 40.89 -27.88 26.56
CA GLY A 53 41.27 -29.27 26.29
C GLY A 53 42.33 -29.29 25.20
N SER A 54 43.47 -29.83 25.55
CA SER A 54 44.76 -29.88 24.83
C SER A 54 44.87 -31.09 23.88
N PRO A 55 45.90 -31.20 23.03
CA PRO A 55 45.86 -31.94 21.78
C PRO A 55 46.48 -33.34 21.88
N SER A 56 46.12 -34.24 20.99
CA SER A 56 46.91 -35.44 20.72
C SER A 56 47.06 -35.71 19.23
N ARG A 57 48.31 -35.99 18.89
CA ARG A 57 48.88 -36.26 17.60
C ARG A 57 48.41 -37.61 17.04
N GLY A 58 48.27 -37.71 15.73
CA GLY A 58 48.14 -38.95 14.98
C GLY A 58 48.30 -38.73 13.49
N LEU A 59 49.51 -39.03 12.97
CA LEU A 59 49.78 -39.16 11.53
C LEU A 59 49.11 -40.43 11.00
N ALA A 60 48.57 -40.36 9.79
CA ALA A 60 48.86 -41.28 8.69
C ALA A 60 48.01 -41.04 7.46
N CYS A 61 48.70 -40.93 6.36
CA CYS A 61 48.33 -40.98 4.94
C CYS A 61 47.07 -41.72 4.53
N ALA A 62 46.32 -41.14 3.58
CA ALA A 62 45.93 -41.82 2.34
C ALA A 62 45.32 -40.81 1.34
N LEU A 63 45.95 -40.67 0.18
CA LEU A 63 45.44 -39.99 -1.01
C LEU A 63 44.25 -40.78 -1.57
N VAL A 64 43.05 -40.18 -1.55
CA VAL A 64 41.97 -40.57 -2.45
C VAL A 64 41.44 -39.30 -3.07
N ALA A 65 41.73 -39.14 -4.37
CA ALA A 65 41.17 -38.10 -5.20
C ALA A 65 39.65 -38.37 -5.36
N GLY A 66 38.84 -37.67 -4.56
CA GLY A 66 37.39 -37.65 -4.69
C GLY A 66 36.96 -36.28 -5.21
N LEU A 67 36.54 -36.26 -6.47
CA LEU A 67 35.93 -35.12 -7.12
C LEU A 67 34.63 -34.76 -6.39
N ILE A 68 34.73 -33.91 -5.38
CA ILE A 68 33.56 -33.38 -4.69
C ILE A 68 32.98 -32.29 -5.59
N LEU A 69 31.93 -32.66 -6.35
CA LEU A 69 31.02 -31.73 -7.00
C LEU A 69 30.38 -30.90 -5.89
N THR A 70 30.92 -29.73 -5.60
CA THR A 70 30.29 -28.77 -4.69
C THR A 70 29.03 -28.27 -5.36
N PHE A 71 27.95 -28.92 -5.04
CA PHE A 71 26.58 -28.41 -5.35
C PHE A 71 26.41 -27.13 -4.51
N SER A 72 26.76 -25.99 -5.11
CA SER A 72 26.46 -24.69 -4.54
C SER A 72 24.94 -24.57 -4.46
N VAL A 73 24.40 -24.85 -3.30
CA VAL A 73 23.00 -24.53 -2.98
C VAL A 73 22.91 -23.02 -3.02
N VAL A 74 22.47 -22.47 -4.16
CA VAL A 74 22.06 -21.09 -4.26
C VAL A 74 20.84 -20.97 -3.34
N SER A 75 21.09 -20.54 -2.11
CA SER A 75 20.02 -20.10 -1.21
C SER A 75 19.37 -18.89 -1.87
N THR A 76 18.27 -19.12 -2.60
CA THR A 76 17.37 -18.05 -3.00
C THR A 76 16.93 -17.39 -1.70
N SER A 77 17.45 -16.21 -1.44
CA SER A 77 16.98 -15.33 -0.38
C SER A 77 15.49 -15.12 -0.63
N HIS A 78 14.64 -15.85 0.07
CA HIS A 78 13.22 -15.54 0.09
C HIS A 78 13.13 -14.16 0.72
N ALA A 79 12.82 -13.15 -0.10
CA ALA A 79 12.45 -11.84 0.40
C ALA A 79 11.45 -12.06 1.53
N ASP A 80 11.65 -11.40 2.67
CA ASP A 80 10.86 -11.53 3.89
C ASP A 80 9.37 -11.66 3.56
N GLU A 81 8.84 -12.89 3.54
CA GLU A 81 7.43 -13.20 3.26
C GLU A 81 6.51 -12.77 4.40
N SER A 82 6.97 -11.88 5.28
CA SER A 82 6.16 -11.29 6.33
C SER A 82 5.23 -10.20 5.77
N PRO A 83 4.07 -9.97 6.42
CA PRO A 83 3.18 -8.86 6.06
C PRO A 83 3.90 -7.50 6.10
N ALA A 84 4.83 -7.32 7.05
CA ALA A 84 5.64 -6.10 7.14
C ALA A 84 6.62 -5.95 5.96
N GLY A 85 7.30 -7.04 5.59
CA GLY A 85 8.21 -7.06 4.44
C GLY A 85 7.48 -6.75 3.15
N PHE A 86 6.30 -7.34 2.96
CA PHE A 86 5.43 -7.08 1.81
C PHE A 86 5.05 -5.60 1.70
N ILE A 87 4.55 -4.97 2.78
CA ILE A 87 4.17 -3.55 2.77
C ILE A 87 5.38 -2.63 2.66
N ARG A 88 6.53 -2.97 3.25
CA ARG A 88 7.77 -2.22 3.08
C ARG A 88 8.21 -2.22 1.62
N SER A 89 8.25 -3.40 0.99
CA SER A 89 8.59 -3.54 -0.43
C SER A 89 7.62 -2.77 -1.34
N LEU A 90 6.32 -2.75 -1.02
CA LEU A 90 5.34 -1.93 -1.74
C LEU A 90 5.68 -0.44 -1.63
N GLY A 91 5.97 0.05 -0.43
CA GLY A 91 6.36 1.45 -0.20
C GLY A 91 7.59 1.83 -1.02
N ASP A 92 8.62 0.99 -1.00
CA ASP A 92 9.86 1.21 -1.76
C ASP A 92 9.59 1.26 -3.27
N GLN A 93 8.75 0.36 -3.80
CA GLN A 93 8.35 0.36 -5.21
C GLN A 93 7.62 1.66 -5.60
N VAL A 94 6.63 2.10 -4.80
CA VAL A 94 5.89 3.34 -5.06
C VAL A 94 6.83 4.54 -5.00
N ILE A 95 7.66 4.65 -3.96
CA ILE A 95 8.63 5.75 -3.82
C ILE A 95 9.60 5.79 -5.00
N SER A 96 10.08 4.64 -5.45
CA SER A 96 10.97 4.55 -6.62
C SER A 96 10.31 5.16 -7.87
N VAL A 97 9.04 4.82 -8.14
CA VAL A 97 8.29 5.33 -9.29
C VAL A 97 8.03 6.84 -9.20
N VAL A 98 7.66 7.35 -8.02
CA VAL A 98 7.29 8.77 -7.86
C VAL A 98 8.52 9.69 -7.78
N ARG A 99 9.64 9.15 -7.30
CA ARG A 99 10.92 9.87 -7.23
C ARG A 99 11.56 10.07 -8.60
N ASP A 100 11.34 9.17 -9.52
CA ASP A 100 11.94 9.24 -10.86
C ASP A 100 11.31 10.40 -11.65
N LYS A 101 12.08 11.47 -11.81
CA LYS A 101 11.67 12.66 -12.58
C LYS A 101 11.93 12.52 -14.09
N THR A 102 12.58 11.42 -14.52
CA THR A 102 12.89 11.19 -15.93
C THR A 102 11.73 10.55 -16.68
N VAL A 103 10.85 9.83 -15.99
CA VAL A 103 9.64 9.22 -16.57
C VAL A 103 8.52 10.25 -16.69
N ASN A 104 7.81 10.23 -17.81
CA ASN A 104 6.64 11.07 -18.03
C ASN A 104 5.44 10.60 -17.19
N GLN A 105 4.38 11.44 -17.12
CA GLN A 105 3.20 11.17 -16.32
C GLN A 105 2.46 9.87 -16.75
N ALA A 106 2.41 9.58 -18.05
CA ALA A 106 1.73 8.40 -18.56
C ALA A 106 2.46 7.10 -18.15
N GLU A 107 3.77 7.09 -18.24
CA GLU A 107 4.62 5.96 -17.80
C GLU A 107 4.52 5.77 -16.28
N ARG A 108 4.51 6.85 -15.51
CA ARG A 108 4.31 6.81 -14.06
C ARG A 108 2.95 6.20 -13.70
N LYS A 109 1.86 6.64 -14.36
CA LYS A 109 0.51 6.07 -14.17
C LYS A 109 0.50 4.57 -14.50
N LYS A 110 1.13 4.16 -15.59
CA LYS A 110 1.25 2.75 -15.97
C LYS A 110 2.01 1.92 -14.94
N ALA A 111 3.11 2.43 -14.41
CA ALA A 111 3.89 1.75 -13.37
C ALA A 111 3.09 1.61 -12.06
N LEU A 112 2.42 2.67 -11.60
CA LEU A 112 1.56 2.63 -10.42
C LEU A 112 0.37 1.69 -10.60
N HIS A 113 -0.24 1.65 -11.79
CA HIS A 113 -1.29 0.68 -12.12
C HIS A 113 -0.80 -0.76 -12.01
N ALA A 114 0.38 -1.07 -12.56
CA ALA A 114 0.98 -2.41 -12.44
C ALA A 114 1.23 -2.80 -10.97
N ILE A 115 1.73 -1.87 -10.15
CA ILE A 115 1.91 -2.06 -8.71
C ILE A 115 0.56 -2.33 -8.03
N PHE A 116 -0.49 -1.58 -8.36
CA PHE A 116 -1.83 -1.76 -7.81
C PHE A 116 -2.40 -3.14 -8.14
N ILE A 117 -2.44 -3.52 -9.41
CA ILE A 117 -2.96 -4.83 -9.87
C ILE A 117 -2.19 -5.98 -9.21
N LYS A 118 -0.87 -5.86 -9.09
CA LYS A 118 -0.03 -6.91 -8.50
C LYS A 118 -0.29 -7.10 -7.01
N ASN A 119 -0.47 -6.03 -6.24
CA ASN A 119 -0.42 -6.07 -4.78
C ASN A 119 -1.80 -6.03 -4.10
N PHE A 120 -2.86 -5.58 -4.78
CA PHE A 120 -4.20 -5.47 -4.20
C PHE A 120 -5.11 -6.63 -4.63
N ASP A 121 -6.10 -6.95 -3.80
CA ASP A 121 -7.21 -7.84 -4.18
C ASP A 121 -8.25 -7.04 -4.98
N VAL A 122 -7.87 -6.70 -6.22
CA VAL A 122 -8.70 -5.85 -7.10
C VAL A 122 -10.09 -6.41 -7.30
N THR A 123 -10.21 -7.73 -7.45
CA THR A 123 -11.50 -8.41 -7.64
C THR A 123 -12.39 -8.28 -6.40
N GLY A 124 -11.82 -8.57 -5.22
CA GLY A 124 -12.54 -8.45 -3.95
C GLY A 124 -12.95 -7.01 -3.67
N ILE A 125 -12.04 -6.07 -3.83
CA ILE A 125 -12.29 -4.63 -3.65
C ILE A 125 -13.40 -4.14 -4.59
N SER A 126 -13.31 -4.44 -5.88
CA SER A 126 -14.31 -4.02 -6.87
C SER A 126 -15.72 -4.54 -6.54
N ARG A 127 -15.82 -5.81 -6.15
CA ARG A 127 -17.09 -6.41 -5.71
C ARG A 127 -17.64 -5.74 -4.45
N PHE A 128 -16.77 -5.48 -3.48
CA PHE A 128 -17.14 -4.83 -2.23
C PHE A 128 -17.61 -3.38 -2.46
N VAL A 129 -16.93 -2.65 -3.32
CA VAL A 129 -17.26 -1.26 -3.68
C VAL A 129 -18.61 -1.15 -4.38
N LEU A 130 -18.93 -2.04 -5.31
CA LEU A 130 -20.29 -2.11 -5.90
C LEU A 130 -21.36 -2.55 -4.87
N GLY A 131 -20.96 -3.31 -3.86
CA GLY A 131 -21.83 -3.76 -2.79
C GLY A 131 -23.11 -4.45 -3.29
N PRO A 132 -24.32 -4.00 -2.89
CA PRO A 132 -25.57 -4.62 -3.31
C PRO A 132 -25.79 -4.54 -4.83
N TYR A 133 -25.27 -3.51 -5.49
CA TYR A 133 -25.40 -3.31 -6.93
C TYR A 133 -24.66 -4.36 -7.76
N TRP A 134 -23.68 -5.06 -7.18
CA TRP A 134 -23.04 -6.18 -7.84
C TRP A 134 -24.03 -7.25 -8.30
N ARG A 135 -25.09 -7.51 -7.52
CA ARG A 135 -26.10 -8.53 -7.83
C ARG A 135 -27.12 -8.07 -8.88
N THR A 136 -27.42 -6.76 -8.92
CA THR A 136 -28.41 -6.19 -9.84
C THR A 136 -27.82 -5.70 -11.16
N ALA A 137 -26.48 -5.51 -11.22
CA ALA A 137 -25.79 -5.15 -12.44
C ALA A 137 -25.82 -6.30 -13.46
N THR A 138 -25.87 -5.96 -14.74
CA THR A 138 -25.70 -6.92 -15.85
C THR A 138 -24.26 -7.44 -15.91
N ASP A 139 -24.03 -8.54 -16.61
CA ASP A 139 -22.68 -9.08 -16.82
C ASP A 139 -21.76 -8.07 -17.51
N VAL A 140 -22.29 -7.36 -18.50
CA VAL A 140 -21.57 -6.29 -19.21
C VAL A 140 -21.17 -5.16 -18.27
N GLN A 141 -22.09 -4.69 -17.42
CA GLN A 141 -21.82 -3.63 -16.45
C GLN A 141 -20.77 -4.07 -15.41
N ARG A 142 -20.84 -5.33 -14.94
CA ARG A 142 -19.82 -5.88 -14.04
C ARG A 142 -18.45 -5.95 -14.70
N ALA A 143 -18.39 -6.45 -15.93
CA ALA A 143 -17.15 -6.54 -16.70
C ALA A 143 -16.53 -5.15 -16.96
N ASP A 144 -17.33 -4.18 -17.36
CA ASP A 144 -16.89 -2.79 -17.55
C ASP A 144 -16.38 -2.18 -16.25
N PHE A 145 -17.11 -2.35 -15.15
CA PHE A 145 -16.65 -1.84 -13.85
C PHE A 145 -15.33 -2.46 -13.43
N MET A 146 -15.20 -3.78 -13.50
CA MET A 146 -13.95 -4.49 -13.16
C MET A 146 -12.76 -4.04 -13.98
N ARG A 147 -12.97 -3.66 -15.22
CA ARG A 147 -11.93 -3.16 -16.13
C ARG A 147 -11.58 -1.69 -15.84
N LEU A 148 -12.57 -0.83 -15.59
CA LEU A 148 -12.40 0.62 -15.49
C LEU A 148 -12.00 1.10 -14.08
N PHE A 149 -12.47 0.42 -13.05
CA PHE A 149 -12.28 0.83 -11.66
C PHE A 149 -10.80 0.86 -11.23
N PRO A 150 -9.96 -0.13 -11.59
CA PRO A 150 -8.52 -0.07 -11.29
C PRO A 150 -7.81 1.13 -11.91
N ASP A 151 -8.10 1.43 -13.17
CA ASP A 151 -7.55 2.60 -13.87
C ASP A 151 -8.01 3.91 -13.22
N TYR A 152 -9.29 3.98 -12.84
CA TYR A 152 -9.86 5.13 -12.14
C TYR A 152 -9.15 5.41 -10.82
N VAL A 153 -9.01 4.38 -9.97
CA VAL A 153 -8.30 4.48 -8.69
C VAL A 153 -6.85 4.89 -8.91
N THR A 154 -6.16 4.24 -9.83
CA THR A 154 -4.75 4.54 -10.13
C THR A 154 -4.55 5.98 -10.61
N ASN A 155 -5.45 6.51 -11.45
CA ASN A 155 -5.36 7.88 -11.94
C ASN A 155 -5.47 8.89 -10.79
N ILE A 156 -6.40 8.69 -9.85
CA ILE A 156 -6.55 9.57 -8.67
C ILE A 156 -5.25 9.61 -7.86
N TYR A 157 -4.69 8.45 -7.53
CA TYR A 157 -3.49 8.39 -6.70
C TYR A 157 -2.23 8.84 -7.45
N ALA A 158 -2.13 8.59 -8.76
CA ALA A 158 -1.00 9.09 -9.56
C ALA A 158 -0.94 10.61 -9.61
N ASP A 159 -2.08 11.28 -9.67
CA ASP A 159 -2.16 12.74 -9.64
C ASP A 159 -1.80 13.29 -8.25
N GLN A 160 -2.16 12.60 -7.16
CA GLN A 160 -1.72 12.94 -5.80
C GLN A 160 -0.20 12.78 -5.63
N PHE A 161 0.37 11.69 -6.12
CA PHE A 161 1.82 11.44 -6.07
C PHE A 161 2.64 12.37 -6.97
N ALA A 162 2.02 13.12 -7.88
CA ALA A 162 2.73 14.15 -8.65
C ALA A 162 3.37 15.23 -7.77
N ASN A 163 2.83 15.44 -6.57
CA ASN A 163 3.31 16.40 -5.58
C ASN A 163 4.36 15.82 -4.61
N TYR A 164 4.88 14.62 -4.87
CA TYR A 164 5.91 14.00 -4.04
C TYR A 164 7.13 14.93 -3.86
N SER A 165 7.48 15.23 -2.61
CA SER A 165 8.51 16.18 -2.21
C SER A 165 9.67 15.58 -1.40
N GLY A 166 9.73 14.26 -1.29
CA GLY A 166 10.75 13.54 -0.54
C GLY A 166 10.25 12.84 0.71
N GLU A 167 8.95 12.60 0.79
CA GLU A 167 8.32 11.86 1.88
C GLU A 167 8.94 10.47 2.04
N THR A 168 9.01 10.01 3.28
CA THR A 168 9.46 8.67 3.64
C THR A 168 8.31 7.81 4.11
N PHE A 169 8.41 6.50 3.88
CA PHE A 169 7.43 5.51 4.29
C PHE A 169 8.05 4.54 5.29
N VAL A 170 7.46 4.41 6.48
CA VAL A 170 8.00 3.58 7.56
C VAL A 170 6.93 2.67 8.11
N VAL A 171 7.12 1.34 8.01
CA VAL A 171 6.27 0.36 8.68
C VAL A 171 6.57 0.37 10.18
N THR A 172 5.54 0.55 11.00
CA THR A 172 5.65 0.75 12.45
C THR A 172 5.18 -0.44 13.27
N ALA A 173 4.14 -1.16 12.84
CA ALA A 173 3.60 -2.30 13.57
C ALA A 173 2.89 -3.30 12.64
N VAL A 174 2.73 -4.54 13.15
CA VAL A 174 1.90 -5.57 12.53
C VAL A 174 1.01 -6.18 13.61
N HIS A 175 -0.29 -6.19 13.37
CA HIS A 175 -1.27 -6.83 14.22
C HIS A 175 -1.94 -7.99 13.48
N HIS A 176 -1.89 -9.18 14.05
CA HIS A 176 -2.62 -10.32 13.53
C HIS A 176 -4.11 -10.17 13.89
N MET A 177 -4.98 -10.12 12.88
CA MET A 177 -6.43 -9.94 13.11
C MET A 177 -7.15 -11.27 13.24
N ARG A 178 -6.95 -12.18 12.29
CA ARG A 178 -7.50 -13.56 12.28
C ARG A 178 -6.77 -14.37 11.21
N ALA A 179 -6.91 -15.67 11.23
CA ALA A 179 -6.18 -16.73 10.52
C ALA A 179 -5.24 -16.31 9.37
N ASP A 180 -5.73 -15.55 8.41
CA ASP A 180 -5.01 -15.14 7.19
C ASP A 180 -4.93 -13.63 6.99
N ARG A 181 -5.43 -12.80 7.95
CA ARG A 181 -5.50 -11.33 7.86
C ARG A 181 -4.66 -10.63 8.90
N PHE A 182 -4.03 -9.56 8.45
CA PHE A 182 -3.13 -8.72 9.23
C PHE A 182 -3.48 -7.25 9.02
N MET A 183 -3.32 -6.44 10.07
CA MET A 183 -3.24 -5.00 9.96
C MET A 183 -1.77 -4.60 10.02
N VAL A 184 -1.27 -3.98 8.97
CA VAL A 184 0.09 -3.43 8.94
C VAL A 184 0.00 -1.93 9.04
N SER A 185 0.51 -1.38 10.14
CA SER A 185 0.56 0.06 10.37
C SER A 185 1.85 0.65 9.82
N ALA A 186 1.74 1.80 9.18
CA ALA A 186 2.84 2.56 8.64
C ALA A 186 2.62 4.06 8.86
N GLU A 187 3.66 4.84 8.67
CA GLU A 187 3.62 6.29 8.67
C GLU A 187 4.25 6.85 7.40
N ILE A 188 3.59 7.81 6.79
CA ILE A 188 4.19 8.67 5.77
C ILE A 188 4.70 9.93 6.49
N ARG A 189 5.95 10.32 6.24
CA ARG A 189 6.61 11.45 6.89
C ARG A 189 7.17 12.37 5.83
N GLY A 190 6.66 13.58 5.76
CA GLY A 190 7.26 14.66 4.99
C GLY A 190 8.54 15.18 5.64
N PRO A 191 9.38 15.94 4.91
CA PRO A 191 10.62 16.53 5.44
C PRO A 191 10.38 17.38 6.69
N ASP A 192 9.32 18.21 6.67
CA ASP A 192 8.95 19.16 7.74
C ASP A 192 7.47 19.05 8.13
N GLY A 193 6.78 18.00 7.68
CA GLY A 193 5.35 17.83 7.84
C GLY A 193 4.94 16.91 8.99
N PRO A 194 3.64 16.88 9.33
CA PRO A 194 3.10 15.92 10.27
C PRO A 194 3.27 14.49 9.77
N LYS A 195 3.28 13.55 10.70
CA LYS A 195 3.22 12.12 10.39
C LYS A 195 1.79 11.75 10.02
N ILE A 196 1.62 11.14 8.88
CA ILE A 196 0.33 10.64 8.40
C ILE A 196 0.27 9.13 8.67
N PRO A 197 -0.59 8.69 9.60
CA PRO A 197 -0.77 7.26 9.86
C PRO A 197 -1.52 6.59 8.70
N VAL A 198 -1.02 5.44 8.28
CA VAL A 198 -1.62 4.61 7.24
C VAL A 198 -1.67 3.17 7.72
N ASN A 199 -2.85 2.55 7.64
CA ASN A 199 -3.02 1.14 7.95
C ASN A 199 -3.39 0.37 6.68
N PHE A 200 -2.79 -0.80 6.52
CA PHE A 200 -3.05 -1.70 5.40
C PHE A 200 -3.72 -2.97 5.93
N GLN A 201 -4.93 -3.26 5.48
CA GLN A 201 -5.54 -4.57 5.70
C GLN A 201 -4.98 -5.54 4.67
N VAL A 202 -4.22 -6.52 5.14
CA VAL A 202 -3.46 -7.46 4.29
C VAL A 202 -3.98 -8.87 4.53
N ARG A 203 -4.25 -9.60 3.44
CA ARG A 203 -4.62 -11.00 3.50
C ARG A 203 -3.53 -11.88 2.90
N ARG A 204 -3.23 -13.02 3.55
CA ARG A 204 -2.41 -14.08 2.95
C ARG A 204 -3.18 -14.74 1.82
N SER A 205 -2.53 -14.93 0.69
CA SER A 205 -3.11 -15.47 -0.53
C SER A 205 -2.13 -16.49 -1.16
N PRO A 206 -2.59 -17.43 -1.98
CA PRO A 206 -1.68 -18.24 -2.77
C PRO A 206 -0.71 -17.34 -3.56
N GLY A 207 0.58 -17.52 -3.36
CA GLY A 207 1.61 -16.69 -3.99
C GLY A 207 1.98 -15.39 -3.26
N GLY A 208 1.63 -15.25 -1.96
CA GLY A 208 2.08 -14.14 -1.11
C GLY A 208 0.96 -13.42 -0.37
N PHE A 209 0.95 -12.10 -0.44
CA PHE A 209 -0.04 -11.25 0.24
C PHE A 209 -0.81 -10.38 -0.75
N LYS A 210 -2.03 -10.00 -0.37
CA LYS A 210 -2.88 -9.03 -1.08
C LYS A 210 -3.44 -8.00 -0.11
N ILE A 211 -3.50 -6.74 -0.52
CA ILE A 211 -4.12 -5.66 0.24
C ILE A 211 -5.61 -5.67 -0.07
N GLU A 212 -6.44 -5.67 0.98
CA GLU A 212 -7.90 -5.62 0.89
C GLU A 212 -8.44 -4.20 1.18
N ASP A 213 -7.72 -3.40 1.98
CA ASP A 213 -8.06 -2.00 2.26
C ASP A 213 -6.84 -1.19 2.67
N VAL A 214 -6.93 0.11 2.51
CA VAL A 214 -5.97 1.10 3.02
C VAL A 214 -6.76 2.14 3.82
N GLU A 215 -6.36 2.36 5.07
CA GLU A 215 -6.90 3.42 5.91
C GLU A 215 -5.86 4.54 6.02
N VAL A 216 -6.24 5.75 5.68
CA VAL A 216 -5.42 6.94 5.86
C VAL A 216 -6.06 7.79 6.94
N GLU A 217 -5.33 8.10 8.01
CA GLU A 217 -5.84 8.83 9.17
C GLU A 217 -7.13 8.23 9.76
N GLY A 218 -7.24 6.88 9.73
CA GLY A 218 -8.41 6.14 10.21
C GLY A 218 -9.58 6.07 9.23
N VAL A 219 -9.45 6.62 8.02
CA VAL A 219 -10.51 6.59 7.00
C VAL A 219 -10.22 5.51 5.96
N SER A 220 -11.08 4.49 5.89
CA SER A 220 -11.00 3.42 4.89
C SER A 220 -11.26 3.95 3.48
N GLN A 221 -10.32 3.72 2.58
CA GLN A 221 -10.43 4.14 1.19
C GLN A 221 -11.43 3.29 0.41
N VAL A 222 -11.54 2.01 0.76
CA VAL A 222 -12.49 1.08 0.12
C VAL A 222 -13.93 1.41 0.52
N LEU A 223 -14.19 1.73 1.81
CA LEU A 223 -15.50 2.18 2.27
C LEU A 223 -15.88 3.53 1.66
N THR A 224 -14.97 4.48 1.60
CA THR A 224 -15.20 5.79 0.95
C THR A 224 -15.61 5.62 -0.51
N ASN A 225 -14.86 4.82 -1.27
CA ASN A 225 -15.22 4.52 -2.67
C ASN A 225 -16.59 3.83 -2.79
N ARG A 226 -16.92 2.92 -1.87
CA ARG A 226 -18.23 2.25 -1.84
C ARG A 226 -19.37 3.23 -1.65
N ASP A 227 -19.25 4.16 -0.70
CA ASP A 227 -20.28 5.15 -0.38
C ASP A 227 -20.47 6.14 -1.53
N GLU A 228 -19.39 6.60 -2.15
CA GLU A 228 -19.45 7.51 -3.29
C GLU A 228 -20.07 6.85 -4.53
N ILE A 229 -19.60 5.65 -4.87
CA ILE A 229 -20.10 4.89 -6.03
C ILE A 229 -21.54 4.47 -5.79
N GLY A 230 -21.88 3.98 -4.58
CA GLY A 230 -23.25 3.63 -4.22
C GLY A 230 -24.20 4.83 -4.31
N SER A 231 -23.77 5.99 -3.82
CA SER A 231 -24.53 7.24 -3.92
C SER A 231 -24.73 7.68 -5.39
N LEU A 232 -23.72 7.50 -6.23
CA LEU A 232 -23.83 7.83 -7.65
C LEU A 232 -24.81 6.88 -8.37
N ILE A 233 -24.72 5.57 -8.13
CA ILE A 233 -25.62 4.59 -8.71
C ILE A 233 -27.06 4.84 -8.28
N MET A 234 -27.29 5.12 -6.99
CA MET A 234 -28.62 5.41 -6.46
C MET A 234 -29.26 6.64 -7.14
N ARG A 235 -28.47 7.69 -7.39
CA ARG A 235 -28.99 8.93 -7.99
C ARG A 235 -29.09 8.89 -9.52
N LYS A 236 -28.20 8.17 -10.21
CA LYS A 236 -28.01 8.29 -11.67
C LYS A 236 -27.97 6.96 -12.42
N GLY A 237 -28.00 5.84 -11.70
CA GLY A 237 -27.95 4.49 -12.27
C GLY A 237 -26.55 4.01 -12.63
N MET A 238 -26.44 2.71 -12.91
CA MET A 238 -25.16 2.01 -13.21
C MET A 238 -24.53 2.51 -14.51
N ASP A 239 -25.31 2.77 -15.55
CA ASP A 239 -24.80 3.22 -16.86
C ASP A 239 -24.14 4.61 -16.74
N SER A 240 -24.67 5.46 -15.90
CA SER A 240 -24.07 6.77 -15.61
C SER A 240 -22.72 6.62 -14.86
N LEU A 241 -22.61 5.66 -13.95
CA LEU A 241 -21.34 5.33 -13.30
C LEU A 241 -20.31 4.86 -14.37
N ILE A 242 -20.65 3.87 -15.19
CA ILE A 242 -19.77 3.34 -16.22
C ILE A 242 -19.32 4.45 -17.18
N SER A 243 -20.27 5.27 -17.63
CA SER A 243 -19.96 6.41 -18.51
C SER A 243 -19.02 7.42 -17.86
N ARG A 244 -19.19 7.68 -16.55
CA ARG A 244 -18.28 8.56 -15.80
C ARG A 244 -16.88 7.95 -15.68
N LEU A 245 -16.78 6.68 -15.32
CA LEU A 245 -15.48 5.99 -15.24
C LEU A 245 -14.75 6.03 -16.58
N ARG A 246 -15.42 5.71 -17.69
CA ARG A 246 -14.82 5.79 -19.04
C ARG A 246 -14.22 7.17 -19.33
N ARG A 247 -14.96 8.25 -19.04
CA ARG A 247 -14.45 9.62 -19.24
C ARG A 247 -13.22 9.91 -18.38
N GLN A 248 -13.20 9.46 -17.13
CA GLN A 248 -12.09 9.71 -16.20
C GLN A 248 -10.82 8.91 -16.53
N VAL A 249 -10.96 7.76 -17.16
CA VAL A 249 -9.81 6.96 -17.62
C VAL A 249 -9.44 7.22 -19.09
N GLY A 250 -10.14 8.15 -19.76
CA GLY A 250 -9.85 8.52 -21.15
C GLY A 250 -10.26 7.47 -22.20
N VAL A 251 -11.18 6.55 -21.85
CA VAL A 251 -11.71 5.56 -22.80
C VAL A 251 -12.93 6.14 -23.51
N PRO A 252 -12.98 6.18 -24.85
CA PRO A 252 -14.15 6.63 -25.60
C PRO A 252 -15.42 5.88 -25.18
N ALA A 253 -16.57 6.54 -25.27
CA ALA A 253 -17.85 5.87 -25.13
C ALA A 253 -17.93 4.75 -26.19
N ALA A 254 -18.33 3.54 -25.79
CA ALA A 254 -18.62 2.50 -26.77
C ALA A 254 -19.71 3.06 -27.70
N SER A 255 -19.40 3.17 -29.00
CA SER A 255 -20.41 3.47 -30.01
C SER A 255 -21.50 2.40 -29.88
N ALA A 256 -22.71 2.85 -29.55
CA ALA A 256 -23.90 1.98 -29.59
C ALA A 256 -24.05 1.48 -31.05
N SER A 257 -23.81 0.21 -31.24
CA SER A 257 -24.10 -0.51 -32.48
C SER A 257 -25.50 -1.06 -32.41
#